data_bbd88d1b920546304965ba4ac46a1ffa
#
_entry.id   bbd88d1b920546304965ba4ac46a1ffa
#
_cell.length_a   1.000
_cell.length_b   1.000
_cell.length_c   1.000
_cell.angle_alpha   90.00
_cell.angle_beta   90.00
_cell.angle_gamma   90.00
#
_symmetry.space_group_name_H-M   'P 1'
#
loop_
_entity.id
_entity.type
_entity.pdbx_description
1 polymer ?
#
loop_
_entity_poly.entity_id
_entity_poly.type
_entity_poly.pdbx_seq_one_letter_code
_entity_poly.pdbx_strand_id
1 'polypeptide(L)'
;MEFRARSNRQPSSSYLSLAVLAALIAVGLTLVTCGKTTITGQFNNGMATVNVSLSDPPSCLPPAGNFKSVFITIRSVQAHISATADDNSAGWVELVPELNAQPVQVDLLNLPANAACLLKQLGSNTSLPAGDYQQIRLLLVSSNSSSSAVPASNACATLGPVFNCVVDSNNNTSELQLSSQANTGLKIPPGQVVGGPIHVGEGQTVDINIDFNACASIILEGNGRLRLKPTLTAGVVSTNTTGIKGQVVDSVTSQPIAGATVALENPDKSGADRIFMEAVTDSGGRFSFCPLPMGAVFDVVVDAVGNTGTAYNATVVVNVPGGTDIGTLPLVGETGTATGPGKIQGIVTALNGTTSADIDASTSALQTVSLPGGATRPVTLSLLQGSVSNVAVQSAAPCPATGSPTGAFCAQYTLVVPASNPNVGTFSAGKITYTSPASGDVLYTVEADATRPMSGSAAICSPSSLTTNLDTNGMPLKVTAGLTTTAKQIDFAGCS
;
A
#
# COMPACT_ATOMS: atom_id res chain seq x y z
N MET A 1 -3.42 80.41 -67.45
CA MET A 1 -3.03 80.58 -66.05
C MET A 1 -2.79 79.17 -65.48
N GLU A 2 -1.55 78.86 -65.35
CA GLU A 2 -1.08 77.55 -64.83
C GLU A 2 -1.04 77.54 -63.32
N PHE A 3 -1.57 76.51 -62.72
CA PHE A 3 -1.25 76.16 -61.33
C PHE A 3 -0.59 74.83 -61.27
N ARG A 4 0.69 74.85 -60.88
CA ARG A 4 1.52 73.70 -60.59
C ARG A 4 1.07 73.05 -59.27
N ALA A 5 0.67 71.76 -59.30
CA ALA A 5 0.54 70.91 -58.09
C ALA A 5 1.85 70.35 -57.69
N ARG A 6 2.27 70.59 -56.42
CA ARG A 6 3.45 69.91 -55.78
C ARG A 6 3.06 68.48 -55.32
N SER A 7 3.80 67.51 -55.82
CA SER A 7 3.74 66.12 -55.37
C SER A 7 4.43 65.98 -54.01
N ASN A 8 3.66 65.64 -52.97
CA ASN A 8 4.17 65.17 -51.68
C ASN A 8 4.28 63.67 -51.74
N ARG A 9 5.48 63.13 -51.83
CA ARG A 9 5.73 61.68 -51.64
C ARG A 9 5.78 61.36 -50.14
N GLN A 10 4.78 60.61 -49.64
CA GLN A 10 4.85 59.94 -48.38
C GLN A 10 5.78 58.68 -48.49
N PRO A 11 6.58 58.35 -47.50
CA PRO A 11 7.35 57.13 -47.50
C PRO A 11 6.45 55.95 -47.23
N SER A 12 6.65 54.86 -47.97
CA SER A 12 5.86 53.63 -47.95
C SER A 12 5.87 52.94 -46.58
N SER A 13 4.66 52.65 -46.10
CA SER A 13 4.34 51.96 -44.85
C SER A 13 4.74 50.47 -44.79
N SER A 14 5.51 49.97 -45.79
CA SER A 14 5.83 48.57 -45.94
C SER A 14 6.93 48.06 -44.98
N TYR A 15 7.77 48.92 -44.43
CA TYR A 15 8.77 48.50 -43.48
C TYR A 15 8.29 48.38 -42.04
N LEU A 16 7.26 49.11 -41.66
CA LEU A 16 6.69 48.99 -40.31
C LEU A 16 5.92 47.68 -40.11
N SER A 17 5.25 47.20 -41.18
CA SER A 17 4.51 45.94 -41.15
C SER A 17 5.42 44.72 -41.05
N LEU A 18 6.63 44.76 -41.65
CA LEU A 18 7.59 43.68 -41.55
C LEU A 18 8.25 43.62 -40.16
N ALA A 19 8.52 44.75 -39.52
CA ALA A 19 9.10 44.82 -38.19
C ALA A 19 8.12 44.30 -37.10
N VAL A 20 6.82 44.59 -37.23
CA VAL A 20 5.77 44.11 -36.30
C VAL A 20 5.55 42.60 -36.49
N LEU A 21 5.60 42.09 -37.73
CA LEU A 21 5.46 40.66 -38.01
C LEU A 21 6.67 39.88 -37.47
N ALA A 22 7.89 40.41 -37.61
CA ALA A 22 9.10 39.77 -37.03
C ALA A 22 9.06 39.76 -35.49
N ALA A 23 8.54 40.80 -34.82
CA ALA A 23 8.41 40.87 -33.39
C ALA A 23 7.34 39.87 -32.87
N LEU A 24 6.21 39.71 -33.60
CA LEU A 24 5.18 38.71 -33.24
C LEU A 24 5.64 37.28 -33.46
N ILE A 25 6.47 37.01 -34.45
CA ILE A 25 7.07 35.67 -34.65
C ILE A 25 8.10 35.37 -33.56
N ALA A 26 8.89 36.35 -33.12
CA ALA A 26 9.86 36.18 -32.03
C ALA A 26 9.15 35.92 -30.68
N VAL A 27 8.05 36.59 -30.39
CA VAL A 27 7.23 36.35 -29.19
C VAL A 27 6.47 35.01 -29.30
N GLY A 28 6.04 34.61 -30.50
CA GLY A 28 5.39 33.33 -30.73
C GLY A 28 6.32 32.12 -30.59
N LEU A 29 7.60 32.27 -30.94
CA LEU A 29 8.60 31.19 -30.76
C LEU A 29 9.08 31.01 -29.31
N THR A 30 8.89 32.00 -28.44
CA THR A 30 9.22 31.86 -27.01
C THR A 30 8.08 31.24 -26.19
N LEU A 31 6.86 31.09 -26.76
CA LEU A 31 5.72 30.49 -26.08
C LEU A 31 5.45 29.02 -26.44
N VAL A 32 6.23 28.41 -27.31
CA VAL A 32 6.11 26.99 -27.71
C VAL A 32 7.21 26.11 -27.11
N THR A 33 7.96 26.60 -26.10
CA THR A 33 8.60 25.70 -25.15
C THR A 33 7.65 25.50 -23.97
N CYS A 34 6.52 24.82 -24.19
CA CYS A 34 5.90 23.98 -23.19
C CYS A 34 6.89 22.84 -22.96
N GLY A 35 8.04 23.20 -22.38
CA GLY A 35 8.99 22.26 -21.87
C GLY A 35 8.26 21.44 -20.82
N LYS A 36 8.33 20.13 -20.92
CA LYS A 36 8.28 19.28 -19.75
C LYS A 36 9.04 20.01 -18.66
N THR A 37 8.33 20.58 -17.70
CA THR A 37 8.91 20.99 -16.45
C THR A 37 9.23 19.66 -15.76
N THR A 38 10.35 19.07 -16.11
CA THR A 38 11.05 18.17 -15.21
C THR A 38 11.30 19.02 -14.01
N ILE A 39 10.51 18.86 -12.96
CA ILE A 39 10.87 19.33 -11.63
C ILE A 39 12.05 18.43 -11.27
N THR A 40 13.23 18.82 -11.70
CA THR A 40 14.49 18.30 -11.18
C THR A 40 14.52 18.84 -9.75
N GLY A 41 14.16 17.99 -8.78
CA GLY A 41 14.39 18.30 -7.39
C GLY A 41 15.84 18.71 -7.25
N GLN A 42 16.11 19.90 -6.70
CA GLN A 42 17.47 20.36 -6.44
C GLN A 42 17.84 19.94 -5.03
N PHE A 43 19.02 19.34 -4.89
CA PHE A 43 19.63 19.23 -3.58
C PHE A 43 20.06 20.62 -3.12
N ASN A 44 19.71 20.98 -1.91
CA ASN A 44 20.31 22.12 -1.23
C ASN A 44 21.77 21.76 -0.90
N ASN A 45 22.65 22.74 -0.84
CA ASN A 45 24.08 22.50 -0.55
C ASN A 45 24.36 22.06 0.90
N GLY A 46 23.35 22.03 1.77
CA GLY A 46 23.46 21.60 3.15
C GLY A 46 23.35 20.08 3.31
N MET A 47 23.89 19.57 4.40
CA MET A 47 23.78 18.17 4.79
C MET A 47 22.91 18.04 6.03
N ALA A 48 22.23 16.92 6.15
CA ALA A 48 21.42 16.52 7.29
C ALA A 48 21.82 15.13 7.78
N THR A 49 21.28 14.71 8.90
CA THR A 49 21.48 13.37 9.46
C THR A 49 20.21 12.57 9.32
N VAL A 50 20.31 11.30 8.89
CA VAL A 50 19.16 10.42 8.76
C VAL A 50 19.39 9.13 9.54
N ASN A 51 18.38 8.69 10.27
CA ASN A 51 18.29 7.37 10.86
C ASN A 51 17.20 6.59 10.13
N VAL A 52 17.40 5.30 9.92
CA VAL A 52 16.45 4.43 9.21
C VAL A 52 16.10 3.24 10.08
N SER A 53 14.80 3.01 10.25
CA SER A 53 14.25 1.84 10.94
C SER A 53 13.27 1.09 10.05
N LEU A 54 13.04 -0.17 10.39
CA LEU A 54 12.05 -1.05 9.79
C LEU A 54 11.05 -1.46 10.85
N SER A 55 9.78 -1.41 10.55
CA SER A 55 8.70 -1.99 11.36
C SER A 55 7.91 -3.02 10.56
N ASP A 56 7.24 -3.90 11.29
CA ASP A 56 6.20 -4.78 10.80
C ASP A 56 5.23 -5.05 11.95
N PRO A 57 3.93 -5.13 11.72
CA PRO A 57 2.98 -5.53 12.75
C PRO A 57 3.35 -6.89 13.35
N PRO A 58 3.29 -7.06 14.70
CA PRO A 58 3.91 -8.18 15.39
C PRO A 58 3.26 -9.53 15.17
N SER A 59 2.14 -9.60 14.52
CA SER A 59 1.48 -10.84 14.15
C SER A 59 0.56 -10.66 12.98
N CYS A 60 0.55 -11.64 12.09
CA CYS A 60 -0.40 -11.69 11.02
C CYS A 60 -0.92 -13.10 10.80
N LEU A 61 -2.18 -13.18 10.38
CA LEU A 61 -2.78 -14.37 9.81
C LEU A 61 -2.85 -14.13 8.29
N PRO A 62 -1.75 -14.32 7.55
CA PRO A 62 -1.77 -14.06 6.13
C PRO A 62 -2.73 -15.00 5.43
N PRO A 63 -3.36 -14.57 4.33
CA PRO A 63 -4.16 -15.45 3.48
C PRO A 63 -3.37 -16.68 3.00
N ALA A 64 -2.04 -16.55 2.88
CA ALA A 64 -1.14 -17.60 2.44
C ALA A 64 -0.79 -18.67 3.49
N GLY A 65 -1.23 -18.52 4.74
CA GLY A 65 -0.98 -19.49 5.82
C GLY A 65 -0.43 -18.88 7.10
N ASN A 66 -0.33 -19.72 8.14
CA ASN A 66 0.24 -19.32 9.43
C ASN A 66 1.76 -19.44 9.38
N PHE A 67 2.45 -18.33 9.33
CA PHE A 67 3.90 -18.26 9.39
C PHE A 67 4.37 -17.97 10.84
N LYS A 68 5.42 -18.65 11.24
CA LYS A 68 6.14 -18.39 12.50
C LYS A 68 7.20 -17.32 12.32
N SER A 69 7.81 -17.28 11.13
CA SER A 69 8.85 -16.32 10.79
C SER A 69 8.81 -15.99 9.29
N VAL A 70 9.13 -14.75 8.97
CA VAL A 70 9.31 -14.27 7.60
C VAL A 70 10.65 -13.56 7.52
N PHE A 71 11.62 -14.21 6.88
CA PHE A 71 12.97 -13.69 6.75
C PHE A 71 13.18 -13.00 5.42
N ILE A 72 13.59 -11.72 5.46
CA ILE A 72 14.10 -10.99 4.31
C ILE A 72 15.52 -10.51 4.57
N THR A 73 16.35 -10.44 3.53
CA THR A 73 17.73 -9.97 3.64
C THR A 73 17.90 -8.67 2.87
N ILE A 74 18.09 -7.57 3.60
CA ILE A 74 18.20 -6.21 3.07
C ILE A 74 19.68 -5.89 2.83
N ARG A 75 20.02 -5.44 1.61
CA ARG A 75 21.38 -5.05 1.22
C ARG A 75 21.55 -3.55 0.94
N SER A 76 20.45 -2.80 0.79
CA SER A 76 20.50 -1.35 0.52
C SER A 76 19.14 -0.72 0.79
N VAL A 77 19.16 0.51 1.28
CA VAL A 77 18.00 1.39 1.39
C VAL A 77 18.37 2.71 0.73
N GLN A 78 17.60 3.13 -0.27
CA GLN A 78 17.90 4.31 -1.06
C GLN A 78 16.69 5.24 -1.13
N ALA A 79 16.95 6.55 -1.29
CA ALA A 79 15.92 7.56 -1.51
C ALA A 79 16.19 8.35 -2.79
N HIS A 80 15.14 8.94 -3.36
CA HIS A 80 15.23 9.78 -4.55
C HIS A 80 14.33 11.01 -4.44
N ILE A 81 14.82 12.16 -4.94
CA ILE A 81 14.09 13.43 -4.92
C ILE A 81 13.02 13.56 -6.01
N SER A 82 13.04 12.72 -7.05
CA SER A 82 12.04 12.71 -8.11
C SER A 82 10.93 11.74 -7.80
N ALA A 83 9.68 12.15 -8.00
CA ALA A 83 8.50 11.31 -7.90
C ALA A 83 8.40 10.24 -9.01
N THR A 84 9.12 10.41 -10.10
CA THR A 84 9.05 9.57 -11.31
C THR A 84 10.35 8.83 -11.61
N ALA A 85 11.26 8.72 -10.62
CA ALA A 85 12.52 7.99 -10.81
C ALA A 85 12.23 6.50 -11.13
N ASP A 86 12.84 6.00 -12.19
CA ASP A 86 12.88 4.57 -12.51
C ASP A 86 14.07 3.87 -11.84
N ASP A 87 14.24 2.58 -12.11
CA ASP A 87 15.27 1.76 -11.46
C ASP A 87 16.68 2.20 -11.84
N ASN A 88 16.86 2.77 -13.02
CA ASN A 88 18.15 3.19 -13.59
C ASN A 88 18.36 4.69 -13.53
N SER A 89 17.43 5.46 -12.96
CA SER A 89 17.58 6.90 -12.80
C SER A 89 18.81 7.22 -11.97
N ALA A 90 19.59 8.20 -12.41
CA ALA A 90 20.66 8.76 -11.60
C ALA A 90 20.07 9.56 -10.43
N GLY A 91 20.77 9.62 -9.29
CA GLY A 91 20.36 10.41 -8.13
C GLY A 91 19.71 9.60 -7.00
N TRP A 92 19.71 8.28 -7.07
CA TRP A 92 19.44 7.45 -5.90
C TRP A 92 20.57 7.61 -4.87
N VAL A 93 20.22 7.98 -3.65
CA VAL A 93 21.15 8.22 -2.54
C VAL A 93 20.97 7.12 -1.48
N GLU A 94 22.08 6.55 -1.02
CA GLU A 94 22.06 5.53 0.04
C GLU A 94 21.69 6.15 1.38
N LEU A 95 20.68 5.57 2.04
CA LEU A 95 20.28 5.93 3.39
C LEU A 95 21.01 5.10 4.46
N VAL A 96 21.51 3.90 4.10
CA VAL A 96 22.21 2.99 4.99
C VAL A 96 23.37 2.34 4.24
N PRO A 97 24.48 3.06 4.04
CA PRO A 97 25.61 2.60 3.21
C PRO A 97 26.25 1.30 3.70
N GLU A 98 26.19 1.02 5.00
CA GLU A 98 26.79 -0.17 5.64
C GLU A 98 26.18 -1.47 5.11
N LEU A 99 24.90 -1.45 4.72
CA LEU A 99 24.21 -2.64 4.22
C LEU A 99 24.79 -3.16 2.90
N ASN A 100 25.43 -2.30 2.11
CA ASN A 100 26.08 -2.73 0.86
C ASN A 100 27.22 -3.71 1.09
N ALA A 101 27.95 -3.56 2.20
CA ALA A 101 29.04 -4.44 2.60
C ALA A 101 28.58 -5.57 3.51
N GLN A 102 27.58 -5.30 4.36
CA GLN A 102 27.05 -6.22 5.36
C GLN A 102 25.51 -6.24 5.32
N PRO A 103 24.91 -7.00 4.40
CA PRO A 103 23.47 -7.16 4.37
C PRO A 103 22.95 -7.71 5.70
N VAL A 104 21.74 -7.27 6.08
CA VAL A 104 21.10 -7.70 7.33
C VAL A 104 19.90 -8.55 7.00
N GLN A 105 19.85 -9.77 7.57
CA GLN A 105 18.63 -10.57 7.56
C GLN A 105 17.74 -10.18 8.74
N VAL A 106 16.47 -9.99 8.46
CA VAL A 106 15.45 -9.55 9.42
C VAL A 106 14.32 -10.57 9.42
N ASP A 107 13.88 -10.98 10.60
CA ASP A 107 12.62 -11.71 10.79
C ASP A 107 11.52 -10.65 11.00
N LEU A 108 10.68 -10.48 10.01
CA LEU A 108 9.64 -9.45 10.03
C LEU A 108 8.62 -9.69 11.15
N LEU A 109 8.24 -10.95 11.39
CA LEU A 109 7.25 -11.29 12.41
C LEU A 109 7.79 -11.27 13.85
N ASN A 110 9.11 -11.20 14.01
CA ASN A 110 9.77 -11.23 15.33
C ASN A 110 10.79 -10.08 15.45
N LEU A 111 10.38 -8.87 15.14
CA LEU A 111 11.21 -7.70 15.31
C LEU A 111 11.52 -7.46 16.80
N PRO A 112 12.73 -7.00 17.14
CA PRO A 112 13.06 -6.71 18.52
C PRO A 112 12.19 -5.60 19.08
N ALA A 113 11.57 -5.82 20.25
CA ALA A 113 10.86 -4.79 20.97
C ALA A 113 11.86 -3.74 21.46
N ASN A 114 11.84 -2.56 20.86
CA ASN A 114 12.66 -1.43 21.29
C ASN A 114 11.78 -0.45 22.07
N ALA A 115 11.90 -0.46 23.40
CA ALA A 115 11.26 0.42 24.39
C ALA A 115 9.72 0.53 24.34
N ALA A 116 9.08 0.72 23.20
CA ALA A 116 7.63 0.81 23.04
C ALA A 116 7.17 0.38 21.64
N CYS A 117 8.09 0.17 20.71
CA CYS A 117 7.78 -0.10 19.32
C CYS A 117 8.59 -1.30 18.83
N LEU A 118 8.00 -2.13 17.99
CA LEU A 118 8.69 -3.23 17.32
C LEU A 118 9.47 -2.67 16.14
N LEU A 119 10.71 -2.25 16.38
CA LEU A 119 11.56 -1.61 15.39
C LEU A 119 12.88 -2.33 15.26
N LYS A 120 13.30 -2.57 14.04
CA LYS A 120 14.68 -2.91 13.70
C LYS A 120 15.37 -1.68 13.13
N GLN A 121 16.34 -1.12 13.85
CA GLN A 121 17.20 -0.09 13.29
C GLN A 121 18.08 -0.71 12.21
N LEU A 122 18.02 -0.14 11.00
CA LEU A 122 18.83 -0.55 9.85
C LEU A 122 20.11 0.29 9.76
N GLY A 123 20.04 1.58 10.05
CA GLY A 123 21.18 2.49 10.06
C GLY A 123 20.94 3.74 10.86
N SER A 124 22.02 4.42 11.25
CA SER A 124 21.95 5.66 12.03
C SER A 124 23.03 6.63 11.62
N ASN A 125 22.77 7.93 11.82
CA ASN A 125 23.70 9.02 11.59
C ASN A 125 24.24 9.09 10.17
N THR A 126 23.49 8.63 9.17
CA THR A 126 23.88 8.76 7.76
C THR A 126 23.76 10.22 7.33
N SER A 127 24.82 10.75 6.75
CA SER A 127 24.80 12.10 6.18
C SER A 127 24.11 12.10 4.83
N LEU A 128 23.07 12.92 4.68
CA LEU A 128 22.22 13.00 3.49
C LEU A 128 22.12 14.45 3.00
N PRO A 129 22.18 14.74 1.68
CA PRO A 129 21.90 16.06 1.16
C PRO A 129 20.51 16.56 1.57
N ALA A 130 20.39 17.82 1.97
CA ALA A 130 19.11 18.43 2.27
C ALA A 130 18.23 18.48 1.00
N GLY A 131 16.94 18.18 1.14
CA GLY A 131 15.99 18.11 0.02
C GLY A 131 14.70 17.41 0.37
N ASP A 132 13.79 17.35 -0.61
CA ASP A 132 12.49 16.68 -0.50
C ASP A 132 12.55 15.32 -1.21
N TYR A 133 12.62 14.26 -0.45
CA TYR A 133 12.70 12.89 -0.97
C TYR A 133 11.30 12.33 -1.19
N GLN A 134 11.02 11.96 -2.44
CA GLN A 134 9.69 11.56 -2.88
C GLN A 134 9.52 10.05 -3.06
N GLN A 135 10.63 9.33 -3.17
CA GLN A 135 10.62 7.87 -3.30
C GLN A 135 11.67 7.25 -2.38
N ILE A 136 11.36 6.10 -1.84
CA ILE A 136 12.31 5.21 -1.15
C ILE A 136 12.31 3.86 -1.87
N ARG A 137 13.44 3.14 -1.84
CA ARG A 137 13.49 1.75 -2.27
C ARG A 137 14.36 0.90 -1.35
N LEU A 138 13.92 -0.34 -1.14
CA LEU A 138 14.69 -1.39 -0.50
C LEU A 138 15.23 -2.36 -1.56
N LEU A 139 16.52 -2.67 -1.49
CA LEU A 139 17.11 -3.73 -2.30
C LEU A 139 17.37 -4.94 -1.41
N LEU A 140 16.85 -6.09 -1.83
CA LEU A 140 17.05 -7.37 -1.13
C LEU A 140 18.20 -8.16 -1.78
N VAL A 141 18.76 -9.09 -1.02
CA VAL A 141 19.68 -10.08 -1.57
C VAL A 141 18.84 -11.14 -2.28
N SER A 142 19.04 -11.31 -3.58
CA SER A 142 18.34 -12.36 -4.35
C SER A 142 18.94 -13.74 -4.10
N SER A 143 18.12 -14.79 -4.19
CA SER A 143 18.60 -16.17 -4.24
C SER A 143 19.53 -16.36 -5.45
N ASN A 144 20.53 -17.17 -5.31
CA ASN A 144 21.56 -17.39 -6.34
C ASN A 144 22.38 -16.13 -6.70
N SER A 145 22.38 -15.13 -5.83
CA SER A 145 23.20 -13.95 -6.01
C SER A 145 24.68 -14.36 -5.99
N SER A 146 25.41 -13.96 -7.04
CA SER A 146 26.86 -14.03 -7.07
C SER A 146 27.53 -12.92 -6.26
N SER A 147 26.73 -12.12 -5.54
CA SER A 147 27.22 -11.06 -4.67
C SER A 147 28.10 -11.65 -3.56
N SER A 148 29.26 -11.08 -3.37
CA SER A 148 30.16 -11.45 -2.27
C SER A 148 29.62 -10.99 -0.90
N ALA A 149 28.66 -10.08 -0.88
CA ALA A 149 28.04 -9.58 0.34
C ALA A 149 26.83 -10.47 0.72
N VAL A 150 27.01 -11.27 1.75
CA VAL A 150 25.99 -12.13 2.35
C VAL A 150 25.78 -11.75 3.82
N PRO A 151 24.61 -11.99 4.39
CA PRO A 151 24.38 -11.68 5.81
C PRO A 151 25.29 -12.55 6.70
N ALA A 152 25.67 -12.00 7.85
CA ALA A 152 26.51 -12.71 8.83
C ALA A 152 25.83 -13.98 9.37
N SER A 153 24.50 -14.03 9.37
CA SER A 153 23.71 -15.23 9.68
C SER A 153 22.59 -15.38 8.64
N ASN A 154 22.27 -16.62 8.28
CA ASN A 154 21.24 -16.91 7.30
C ASN A 154 20.30 -18.02 7.82
N ALA A 155 19.11 -17.63 8.25
CA ALA A 155 18.07 -18.56 8.73
C ALA A 155 17.52 -19.46 7.61
N CYS A 156 17.70 -19.07 6.33
CA CYS A 156 17.27 -19.81 5.16
C CYS A 156 18.32 -20.81 4.64
N ALA A 157 19.48 -20.95 5.29
CA ALA A 157 20.64 -21.73 4.80
C ALA A 157 20.33 -23.20 4.53
N THR A 158 19.32 -23.78 5.15
CA THR A 158 18.88 -25.18 4.90
C THR A 158 18.35 -25.38 3.46
N LEU A 159 17.99 -24.30 2.77
CA LEU A 159 17.51 -24.32 1.40
C LEU A 159 18.63 -24.07 0.36
N GLY A 160 19.89 -24.01 0.78
CA GLY A 160 21.04 -23.67 -0.07
C GLY A 160 21.29 -22.15 -0.13
N PRO A 161 21.62 -21.57 -1.31
CA PRO A 161 21.93 -20.15 -1.45
C PRO A 161 20.66 -19.28 -1.48
N VAL A 162 19.75 -19.51 -0.55
CA VAL A 162 18.50 -18.77 -0.37
C VAL A 162 18.68 -17.82 0.80
N PHE A 163 18.25 -16.55 0.62
CA PHE A 163 18.42 -15.50 1.61
C PHE A 163 17.08 -14.91 2.10
N ASN A 164 15.96 -15.30 1.47
CA ASN A 164 14.63 -14.89 1.86
C ASN A 164 13.73 -16.12 1.95
N CYS A 165 13.10 -16.34 3.08
CA CYS A 165 12.30 -17.55 3.32
C CYS A 165 11.22 -17.31 4.37
N VAL A 166 10.25 -18.19 4.41
CA VAL A 166 9.26 -18.28 5.48
C VAL A 166 9.44 -19.57 6.27
N VAL A 167 9.07 -19.53 7.53
CA VAL A 167 8.95 -20.71 8.40
C VAL A 167 7.51 -20.83 8.83
N ASP A 168 6.87 -21.96 8.51
CA ASP A 168 5.49 -22.23 8.90
C ASP A 168 5.37 -22.65 10.38
N SER A 169 4.13 -22.82 10.84
CA SER A 169 3.84 -23.26 12.22
C SER A 169 4.39 -24.65 12.55
N ASN A 170 4.68 -25.48 11.54
CA ASN A 170 5.27 -26.81 11.68
C ASN A 170 6.81 -26.78 11.60
N ASN A 171 7.43 -25.60 11.55
CA ASN A 171 8.86 -25.36 11.35
C ASN A 171 9.40 -25.81 9.97
N ASN A 172 8.58 -25.96 8.97
CA ASN A 172 9.04 -26.16 7.60
C ASN A 172 9.51 -24.82 7.04
N THR A 173 10.71 -24.83 6.44
CA THR A 173 11.26 -23.65 5.78
C THR A 173 10.99 -23.74 4.29
N SER A 174 10.44 -22.68 3.70
CA SER A 174 10.18 -22.56 2.27
C SER A 174 10.79 -21.28 1.72
N GLU A 175 11.35 -21.34 0.50
CA GLU A 175 11.90 -20.16 -0.16
C GLU A 175 10.78 -19.13 -0.39
N LEU A 176 11.08 -17.86 -0.07
CA LEU A 176 10.27 -16.72 -0.46
C LEU A 176 10.87 -16.12 -1.73
N GLN A 177 10.27 -16.45 -2.88
CA GLN A 177 10.76 -15.99 -4.17
C GLN A 177 10.57 -14.48 -4.31
N LEU A 178 11.60 -13.80 -4.77
CA LEU A 178 11.56 -12.37 -5.01
C LEU A 178 10.98 -12.10 -6.41
N SER A 179 10.06 -11.14 -6.54
CA SER A 179 9.64 -10.61 -7.83
C SER A 179 10.80 -9.88 -8.53
N SER A 180 10.69 -9.61 -9.83
CA SER A 180 11.70 -8.81 -10.56
C SER A 180 11.95 -7.45 -9.89
N GLN A 181 10.92 -6.85 -9.30
CA GLN A 181 11.02 -5.60 -8.55
C GLN A 181 11.89 -5.73 -7.29
N ALA A 182 11.93 -6.90 -6.66
CA ALA A 182 12.81 -7.12 -5.52
C ALA A 182 14.30 -7.12 -5.92
N ASN A 183 14.63 -7.47 -7.17
CA ASN A 183 15.98 -7.37 -7.71
C ASN A 183 16.39 -5.95 -8.08
N THR A 184 15.45 -5.13 -8.55
CA THR A 184 15.67 -3.72 -8.93
C THR A 184 15.37 -2.74 -7.79
N GLY A 185 14.82 -3.21 -6.70
CA GLY A 185 14.40 -2.49 -5.51
C GLY A 185 12.88 -2.46 -5.33
N LEU A 186 12.47 -2.74 -4.10
CA LEU A 186 11.09 -2.61 -3.64
C LEU A 186 10.81 -1.12 -3.47
N LYS A 187 10.10 -0.52 -4.40
CA LYS A 187 9.82 0.93 -4.38
C LYS A 187 8.65 1.28 -3.49
N ILE A 188 8.82 2.33 -2.74
CA ILE A 188 7.77 3.06 -2.01
C ILE A 188 7.53 4.34 -2.80
N PRO A 189 6.49 4.40 -3.64
CA PRO A 189 6.20 5.56 -4.46
C PRO A 189 5.65 6.73 -3.62
N PRO A 190 5.55 7.95 -4.17
CA PRO A 190 5.09 9.12 -3.42
C PRO A 190 3.75 8.97 -2.72
N GLY A 191 2.83 8.17 -3.28
CA GLY A 191 1.52 7.89 -2.66
C GLY A 191 1.58 6.99 -1.42
N GLN A 192 2.68 6.29 -1.21
CA GLN A 192 2.94 5.43 -0.05
C GLN A 192 3.97 6.07 0.92
N VAL A 193 4.43 7.28 0.63
CA VAL A 193 5.19 8.10 1.57
C VAL A 193 4.20 8.92 2.40
N VAL A 194 4.07 8.55 3.66
CA VAL A 194 3.07 9.13 4.57
C VAL A 194 3.43 10.57 4.91
N GLY A 195 2.45 11.46 4.79
CA GLY A 195 2.65 12.89 5.00
C GLY A 195 3.23 13.62 3.79
N GLY A 196 3.40 12.95 2.64
CA GLY A 196 3.99 13.51 1.44
C GLY A 196 5.51 13.35 1.38
N PRO A 197 6.22 14.16 0.60
CA PRO A 197 7.67 14.07 0.49
C PRO A 197 8.37 14.17 1.84
N ILE A 198 9.40 13.34 2.05
CA ILE A 198 10.22 13.41 3.27
C ILE A 198 11.11 14.66 3.16
N HIS A 199 10.77 15.67 3.93
CA HIS A 199 11.55 16.88 4.01
C HIS A 199 12.78 16.70 4.91
N VAL A 200 13.96 16.83 4.34
CA VAL A 200 15.24 16.73 5.03
C VAL A 200 15.92 18.10 5.00
N GLY A 201 15.82 18.85 6.09
CA GLY A 201 16.38 20.20 6.21
C GLY A 201 17.86 20.17 6.59
N GLU A 202 18.61 21.22 6.19
CA GLU A 202 20.01 21.38 6.55
C GLU A 202 20.22 21.36 8.08
N GLY A 203 21.19 20.58 8.54
CA GLY A 203 21.54 20.43 9.95
C GLY A 203 20.49 19.69 10.79
N GLN A 204 19.41 19.22 10.21
CA GLN A 204 18.38 18.45 10.91
C GLN A 204 18.76 16.98 11.05
N THR A 205 18.20 16.33 12.07
CA THR A 205 18.15 14.86 12.17
C THR A 205 16.75 14.42 11.87
N VAL A 206 16.59 13.47 10.92
CA VAL A 206 15.32 12.93 10.48
C VAL A 206 15.31 11.44 10.71
N ASP A 207 14.32 10.96 11.45
CA ASP A 207 14.09 9.53 11.68
C ASP A 207 13.06 9.03 10.65
N ILE A 208 13.48 8.13 9.76
CA ILE A 208 12.64 7.51 8.74
C ILE A 208 12.30 6.09 9.19
N ASN A 209 11.03 5.76 9.21
CA ASN A 209 10.57 4.40 9.36
C ASN A 209 10.05 3.87 8.03
N ILE A 210 10.37 2.61 7.74
CA ILE A 210 9.80 1.83 6.65
C ILE A 210 8.95 0.75 7.30
N ASP A 211 7.65 0.78 7.02
CA ASP A 211 6.73 -0.27 7.45
C ASP A 211 6.61 -1.33 6.36
N PHE A 212 6.89 -2.56 6.74
CA PHE A 212 6.85 -3.70 5.82
C PHE A 212 5.68 -4.61 6.23
N ASN A 213 4.53 -4.49 5.60
CA ASN A 213 3.42 -5.38 5.88
C ASN A 213 3.71 -6.79 5.32
N ALA A 214 4.33 -7.65 6.14
CA ALA A 214 4.69 -9.02 5.75
C ALA A 214 3.46 -9.85 5.35
N CYS A 215 2.33 -9.63 6.02
CA CYS A 215 1.09 -10.36 5.77
C CYS A 215 0.52 -10.12 4.38
N ALA A 216 0.41 -8.86 3.99
CA ALA A 216 -0.07 -8.47 2.67
C ALA A 216 0.97 -8.73 1.56
N SER A 217 2.21 -9.01 1.97
CA SER A 217 3.34 -9.12 1.03
C SER A 217 3.62 -10.55 0.55
N ILE A 218 2.95 -11.58 1.07
CA ILE A 218 3.23 -12.98 0.72
C ILE A 218 2.09 -13.54 -0.12
N ILE A 219 2.41 -13.98 -1.33
CA ILE A 219 1.48 -14.64 -2.25
C ILE A 219 1.77 -16.13 -2.27
N LEU A 220 0.72 -16.94 -2.12
CA LEU A 220 0.76 -18.37 -2.42
C LEU A 220 0.34 -18.58 -3.88
N GLU A 221 1.26 -19.01 -4.72
CA GLU A 221 0.98 -19.35 -6.11
C GLU A 221 0.26 -20.69 -6.23
N GLY A 222 -0.44 -20.90 -7.34
CA GLY A 222 -1.19 -22.14 -7.58
C GLY A 222 -0.34 -23.41 -7.63
N ASN A 223 0.98 -23.28 -7.77
CA ASN A 223 1.96 -24.39 -7.71
C ASN A 223 2.51 -24.62 -6.29
N GLY A 224 1.99 -23.93 -5.28
CA GLY A 224 2.42 -24.03 -3.87
C GLY A 224 3.67 -23.22 -3.52
N ARG A 225 4.20 -22.41 -4.45
CA ARG A 225 5.34 -21.52 -4.18
C ARG A 225 4.90 -20.27 -3.47
N LEU A 226 5.77 -19.75 -2.61
CA LEU A 226 5.57 -18.47 -1.92
C LEU A 226 6.39 -17.39 -2.61
N ARG A 227 5.73 -16.29 -2.93
CA ARG A 227 6.35 -15.15 -3.60
C ARG A 227 6.15 -13.87 -2.81
N LEU A 228 7.20 -13.05 -2.79
CA LEU A 228 7.15 -11.73 -2.18
C LEU A 228 6.56 -10.71 -3.17
N LYS A 229 5.41 -10.16 -2.83
CA LYS A 229 4.83 -8.97 -3.43
C LYS A 229 4.76 -7.91 -2.34
N PRO A 230 5.77 -7.03 -2.22
CA PRO A 230 5.88 -6.19 -1.05
C PRO A 230 4.80 -5.12 -0.99
N THR A 231 4.20 -5.00 0.18
CA THR A 231 3.37 -3.86 0.57
C THR A 231 4.17 -3.07 1.60
N LEU A 232 4.57 -1.86 1.23
CA LEU A 232 5.48 -1.02 1.97
C LEU A 232 4.92 0.39 2.06
N THR A 233 5.09 1.01 3.23
CA THR A 233 4.95 2.44 3.41
C THR A 233 6.20 3.01 4.06
N ALA A 234 6.44 4.31 3.95
CA ALA A 234 7.51 4.98 4.67
C ALA A 234 7.09 6.37 5.11
N GLY A 235 7.73 6.88 6.15
CA GLY A 235 7.46 8.24 6.61
C GLY A 235 8.43 8.68 7.69
N VAL A 236 8.41 9.98 7.98
CA VAL A 236 9.14 10.55 9.11
C VAL A 236 8.40 10.20 10.40
N VAL A 237 9.14 9.66 11.34
CA VAL A 237 8.60 9.29 12.65
C VAL A 237 9.27 10.08 13.76
N SER A 238 8.54 10.25 14.85
CA SER A 238 9.13 10.82 16.07
C SER A 238 9.45 9.69 17.05
N THR A 239 10.69 9.57 17.44
CA THR A 239 11.13 8.62 18.45
C THR A 239 10.49 8.86 19.83
N ASN A 240 9.88 10.02 20.02
CA ASN A 240 9.24 10.43 21.27
C ASN A 240 7.72 10.25 21.28
N THR A 241 7.10 9.77 20.19
CA THR A 241 5.65 9.54 20.17
C THR A 241 5.30 8.16 20.70
N THR A 242 4.50 8.13 21.73
CA THR A 242 3.70 6.97 22.07
C THR A 242 2.76 6.70 20.91
N GLY A 243 2.69 5.47 20.43
CA GLY A 243 1.81 5.09 19.33
C GLY A 243 0.33 5.08 19.72
N ILE A 244 -0.54 4.64 18.80
CA ILE A 244 -1.93 4.33 19.14
C ILE A 244 -1.98 2.94 19.73
N LYS A 245 -2.60 2.78 20.89
CA LYS A 245 -2.77 1.49 21.57
C LYS A 245 -4.17 1.35 22.14
N GLY A 246 -4.59 0.12 22.37
CA GLY A 246 -5.90 -0.18 22.93
C GLY A 246 -6.10 -1.66 23.21
N GLN A 247 -7.34 -2.02 23.53
CA GLN A 247 -7.76 -3.39 23.81
C GLN A 247 -9.09 -3.69 23.10
N VAL A 248 -9.17 -4.80 22.40
CA VAL A 248 -10.38 -5.28 21.75
C VAL A 248 -11.09 -6.27 22.65
N VAL A 249 -12.36 -6.08 22.86
CA VAL A 249 -13.19 -6.94 23.73
C VAL A 249 -14.53 -7.28 23.07
N ASP A 250 -15.10 -8.39 23.47
CA ASP A 250 -16.49 -8.71 23.16
C ASP A 250 -17.45 -7.77 23.89
N SER A 251 -18.39 -7.16 23.17
CA SER A 251 -19.27 -6.11 23.70
C SER A 251 -20.23 -6.58 24.78
N VAL A 252 -20.55 -7.89 24.84
CA VAL A 252 -21.48 -8.47 25.78
C VAL A 252 -20.77 -9.02 27.02
N THR A 253 -19.70 -9.78 26.79
CA THR A 253 -18.99 -10.47 27.87
C THR A 253 -17.84 -9.64 28.46
N SER A 254 -17.40 -8.59 27.77
CA SER A 254 -16.20 -7.79 28.07
C SER A 254 -14.92 -8.64 28.10
N GLN A 255 -14.92 -9.84 27.55
CA GLN A 255 -13.74 -10.68 27.47
C GLN A 255 -12.83 -10.19 26.32
N PRO A 256 -11.51 -10.23 26.51
CA PRO A 256 -10.57 -9.91 25.46
C PRO A 256 -10.72 -10.80 24.24
N ILE A 257 -10.61 -10.21 23.03
CA ILE A 257 -10.62 -10.94 21.77
C ILE A 257 -9.17 -10.99 21.28
N ALA A 258 -8.58 -12.18 21.38
CA ALA A 258 -7.28 -12.47 20.79
C ALA A 258 -7.41 -12.74 19.29
N GLY A 259 -6.44 -12.32 18.49
CA GLY A 259 -6.43 -12.58 17.06
C GLY A 259 -7.39 -11.68 16.26
N ALA A 260 -7.92 -10.61 16.85
CA ALA A 260 -8.62 -9.57 16.10
C ALA A 260 -7.65 -8.77 15.27
N THR A 261 -7.98 -8.49 14.03
CA THR A 261 -7.19 -7.59 13.18
C THR A 261 -7.57 -6.16 13.47
N VAL A 262 -6.58 -5.32 13.65
CA VAL A 262 -6.74 -3.88 13.86
C VAL A 262 -5.95 -3.17 12.77
N ALA A 263 -6.59 -2.27 12.03
CA ALA A 263 -5.97 -1.45 11.02
C ALA A 263 -5.99 0.02 11.43
N LEU A 264 -4.91 0.74 11.19
CA LEU A 264 -4.89 2.19 11.10
C LEU A 264 -5.10 2.60 9.66
N GLU A 265 -6.03 3.49 9.42
CA GLU A 265 -6.38 3.92 8.08
C GLU A 265 -6.34 5.44 7.93
N ASN A 266 -6.12 5.86 6.70
CA ASN A 266 -6.19 7.26 6.28
C ASN A 266 -6.98 7.38 4.98
N PRO A 267 -7.79 8.45 4.81
CA PRO A 267 -8.47 8.68 3.56
C PRO A 267 -7.48 9.03 2.45
N ASP A 268 -7.63 8.37 1.31
CA ASP A 268 -6.91 8.69 0.09
C ASP A 268 -7.53 9.91 -0.63
N LYS A 269 -7.00 10.28 -1.80
CA LYS A 269 -7.52 11.39 -2.61
C LYS A 269 -8.96 11.19 -3.10
N SER A 270 -9.44 9.96 -3.14
CA SER A 270 -10.83 9.62 -3.49
C SER A 270 -11.77 9.69 -2.29
N GLY A 271 -11.23 9.82 -1.09
CA GLY A 271 -11.95 9.80 0.18
C GLY A 271 -12.22 8.39 0.70
N ALA A 272 -11.62 7.36 0.11
CA ALA A 272 -11.64 6.01 0.65
C ALA A 272 -10.56 5.83 1.72
N ASP A 273 -10.91 5.23 2.85
CA ASP A 273 -9.94 4.91 3.89
C ASP A 273 -9.08 3.73 3.44
N ARG A 274 -7.76 3.91 3.54
CA ARG A 274 -6.74 2.95 3.14
C ARG A 274 -5.90 2.53 4.33
N ILE A 275 -5.62 1.24 4.40
CA ILE A 275 -4.79 0.67 5.46
C ILE A 275 -3.39 1.29 5.38
N PHE A 276 -2.98 1.90 6.48
CA PHE A 276 -1.65 2.42 6.71
C PHE A 276 -0.78 1.41 7.46
N MET A 277 -1.31 0.85 8.56
CA MET A 277 -0.68 -0.22 9.35
C MET A 277 -1.74 -1.20 9.82
N GLU A 278 -1.36 -2.46 9.97
CA GLU A 278 -2.20 -3.49 10.58
C GLU A 278 -1.48 -4.16 11.75
N ALA A 279 -2.22 -4.59 12.73
CA ALA A 279 -1.75 -5.43 13.82
C ALA A 279 -2.82 -6.45 14.20
N VAL A 280 -2.39 -7.53 14.87
CA VAL A 280 -3.29 -8.53 15.43
C VAL A 280 -3.22 -8.46 16.95
N THR A 281 -4.36 -8.53 17.62
CA THR A 281 -4.40 -8.45 19.08
C THR A 281 -3.76 -9.66 19.74
N ASP A 282 -3.04 -9.43 20.84
CA ASP A 282 -2.45 -10.46 21.69
C ASP A 282 -3.51 -11.27 22.46
N SER A 283 -3.06 -12.22 23.28
CA SER A 283 -3.95 -13.05 24.11
C SER A 283 -4.80 -12.26 25.10
N GLY A 284 -4.41 -11.03 25.42
CA GLY A 284 -5.17 -10.08 26.25
C GLY A 284 -6.02 -9.13 25.43
N GLY A 285 -6.18 -9.35 24.11
CA GLY A 285 -6.91 -8.46 23.22
C GLY A 285 -6.22 -7.12 22.95
N ARG A 286 -4.95 -6.96 23.29
CA ARG A 286 -4.23 -5.69 23.21
C ARG A 286 -3.52 -5.55 21.87
N PHE A 287 -3.45 -4.30 21.41
CA PHE A 287 -2.69 -3.90 20.23
C PHE A 287 -1.93 -2.60 20.48
N SER A 288 -0.90 -2.36 19.68
CA SER A 288 -0.13 -1.12 19.71
C SER A 288 0.47 -0.86 18.34
N PHE A 289 0.32 0.36 17.85
CA PHE A 289 0.94 0.85 16.62
C PHE A 289 1.98 1.88 16.93
N CYS A 290 3.21 1.64 16.61
CA CYS A 290 4.27 2.63 16.67
C CYS A 290 5.52 2.18 15.89
N PRO A 291 6.31 3.12 15.38
CA PRO A 291 6.14 4.56 15.51
C PRO A 291 5.07 5.09 14.55
N LEU A 292 4.50 6.25 14.86
CA LEU A 292 3.55 6.92 13.98
C LEU A 292 4.07 8.30 13.57
N PRO A 293 3.68 8.80 12.38
CA PRO A 293 4.00 10.15 11.95
C PRO A 293 3.49 11.20 12.94
N MET A 294 4.33 12.22 13.19
CA MET A 294 4.00 13.27 14.15
C MET A 294 2.77 14.07 13.68
N GLY A 295 1.79 14.23 14.59
CA GLY A 295 0.57 14.98 14.30
C GLY A 295 -0.42 14.27 13.37
N ALA A 296 -0.16 13.03 12.99
CA ALA A 296 -1.09 12.25 12.17
C ALA A 296 -2.35 11.89 12.96
N VAL A 297 -3.46 11.84 12.25
CA VAL A 297 -4.76 11.39 12.74
C VAL A 297 -5.19 10.22 11.88
N PHE A 298 -5.69 9.17 12.49
CA PHE A 298 -6.06 7.93 11.81
C PHE A 298 -7.50 7.55 12.11
N ASP A 299 -8.08 6.75 11.25
CA ASP A 299 -9.24 5.96 11.57
C ASP A 299 -8.76 4.56 12.00
N VAL A 300 -9.35 4.01 13.06
CA VAL A 300 -9.01 2.69 13.60
C VAL A 300 -10.12 1.73 13.24
N VAL A 301 -9.80 0.71 12.48
CA VAL A 301 -10.74 -0.30 12.00
C VAL A 301 -10.39 -1.64 12.63
N VAL A 302 -11.39 -2.31 13.21
CA VAL A 302 -11.20 -3.61 13.88
C VAL A 302 -12.22 -4.59 13.34
N ASP A 303 -11.75 -5.77 12.97
CA ASP A 303 -12.61 -6.92 12.65
C ASP A 303 -12.05 -8.22 13.24
N ALA A 304 -12.92 -9.21 13.41
CA ALA A 304 -12.53 -10.49 13.96
C ALA A 304 -13.53 -11.61 13.63
N VAL A 305 -13.00 -12.82 13.64
CA VAL A 305 -13.76 -14.03 13.93
C VAL A 305 -13.21 -14.58 15.25
N GLY A 306 -14.05 -14.67 16.28
CA GLY A 306 -13.64 -15.15 17.59
C GLY A 306 -13.24 -16.62 17.58
N ASN A 307 -12.49 -17.04 18.59
CA ASN A 307 -12.00 -18.42 18.75
C ASN A 307 -13.12 -19.47 18.81
N THR A 308 -14.35 -19.06 19.14
CA THR A 308 -15.54 -19.90 19.15
C THR A 308 -16.27 -19.93 17.80
N GLY A 309 -15.71 -19.29 16.76
CA GLY A 309 -16.37 -19.12 15.46
C GLY A 309 -17.41 -18.01 15.42
N THR A 310 -17.53 -17.21 16.50
CA THR A 310 -18.41 -16.04 16.50
C THR A 310 -17.89 -15.00 15.50
N ALA A 311 -18.72 -14.64 14.53
CA ALA A 311 -18.42 -13.51 13.66
C ALA A 311 -18.81 -12.20 14.35
N TYR A 312 -18.00 -11.19 14.16
CA TYR A 312 -18.22 -9.86 14.70
C TYR A 312 -18.45 -8.86 13.56
N ASN A 313 -19.29 -7.87 13.86
CA ASN A 313 -19.34 -6.66 13.02
C ASN A 313 -18.01 -5.93 13.14
N ALA A 314 -17.56 -5.32 12.07
CA ALA A 314 -16.41 -4.43 12.16
C ALA A 314 -16.71 -3.26 13.12
N THR A 315 -15.69 -2.74 13.80
CA THR A 315 -15.78 -1.50 14.55
C THR A 315 -14.84 -0.48 13.89
N VAL A 316 -15.37 0.71 13.59
CA VAL A 316 -14.64 1.81 12.96
C VAL A 316 -14.64 2.99 13.93
N VAL A 317 -13.48 3.47 14.35
CA VAL A 317 -13.34 4.66 15.19
C VAL A 317 -12.59 5.73 14.42
N VAL A 318 -13.27 6.81 14.10
CA VAL A 318 -12.69 7.91 13.31
C VAL A 318 -12.01 8.97 14.19
N ASN A 319 -11.04 9.68 13.59
CA ASN A 319 -10.34 10.82 14.15
C ASN A 319 -9.47 10.50 15.39
N VAL A 320 -8.73 9.42 15.39
CA VAL A 320 -7.82 9.03 16.47
C VAL A 320 -6.45 9.67 16.27
N PRO A 321 -6.01 10.60 17.13
CA PRO A 321 -4.68 11.20 17.01
C PRO A 321 -3.58 10.20 17.37
N GLY A 322 -2.43 10.31 16.69
CA GLY A 322 -1.21 9.64 17.12
C GLY A 322 -0.85 9.96 18.56
N GLY A 323 -0.30 8.99 19.29
CA GLY A 323 0.01 9.14 20.71
C GLY A 323 -1.16 8.85 21.67
N THR A 324 -2.25 8.26 21.18
CA THR A 324 -3.47 8.02 21.94
C THR A 324 -3.53 6.62 22.53
N ASP A 325 -3.87 6.50 23.82
CA ASP A 325 -4.45 5.29 24.38
C ASP A 325 -5.97 5.36 24.13
N ILE A 326 -6.44 4.60 23.14
CA ILE A 326 -7.84 4.63 22.69
C ILE A 326 -8.77 3.90 23.69
N GLY A 327 -8.18 3.16 24.65
CA GLY A 327 -8.92 2.37 25.63
C GLY A 327 -9.49 1.09 25.05
N THR A 328 -10.74 0.79 25.37
CA THR A 328 -11.41 -0.46 25.01
C THR A 328 -12.28 -0.28 23.77
N LEU A 329 -12.07 -1.14 22.78
CA LEU A 329 -12.84 -1.23 21.55
C LEU A 329 -13.79 -2.45 21.60
N PRO A 330 -15.11 -2.24 21.76
CA PRO A 330 -16.06 -3.34 21.78
C PRO A 330 -16.33 -3.84 20.35
N LEU A 331 -16.26 -5.15 20.14
CA LEU A 331 -16.82 -5.82 18.96
C LEU A 331 -18.19 -6.39 19.28
N VAL A 332 -19.15 -6.10 18.42
CA VAL A 332 -20.52 -6.59 18.52
C VAL A 332 -20.63 -7.88 17.73
N GLY A 333 -21.00 -8.99 18.40
CA GLY A 333 -21.24 -10.26 17.74
C GLY A 333 -22.41 -10.17 16.77
N GLU A 334 -22.31 -10.81 15.62
CA GLU A 334 -23.41 -10.92 14.66
C GLU A 334 -24.60 -11.63 15.32
N THR A 335 -25.80 -11.09 15.12
CA THR A 335 -27.04 -11.64 15.65
C THR A 335 -27.97 -12.07 14.51
N GLY A 336 -28.61 -13.21 14.62
CA GLY A 336 -29.56 -13.67 13.61
C GLY A 336 -29.50 -15.18 13.36
N THR A 337 -30.29 -15.64 12.39
CA THR A 337 -30.34 -17.06 11.98
C THR A 337 -29.18 -17.46 11.06
N ALA A 338 -28.59 -16.49 10.35
CA ALA A 338 -27.40 -16.69 9.56
C ALA A 338 -26.27 -15.97 10.27
N THR A 339 -25.32 -16.72 10.81
CA THR A 339 -24.12 -16.20 11.49
C THR A 339 -22.88 -16.62 10.71
N GLY A 340 -21.85 -15.79 10.77
CA GLY A 340 -20.59 -16.05 10.13
C GLY A 340 -20.24 -15.01 9.05
N PRO A 341 -18.97 -14.92 8.69
CA PRO A 341 -18.54 -13.97 7.67
C PRO A 341 -19.18 -14.29 6.32
N GLY A 342 -19.36 -13.27 5.52
CA GLY A 342 -19.73 -13.43 4.12
C GLY A 342 -18.51 -13.62 3.23
N LYS A 343 -18.75 -14.05 1.99
CA LYS A 343 -17.69 -14.23 0.98
C LYS A 343 -18.02 -13.44 -0.26
N ILE A 344 -17.01 -12.78 -0.81
CA ILE A 344 -17.04 -12.18 -2.13
C ILE A 344 -16.09 -12.98 -3.02
N GLN A 345 -16.60 -13.54 -4.11
CA GLN A 345 -15.77 -14.18 -5.14
C GLN A 345 -15.82 -13.37 -6.41
N GLY A 346 -14.73 -13.38 -7.17
CA GLY A 346 -14.70 -12.72 -8.46
C GLY A 346 -13.51 -13.15 -9.29
N ILE A 347 -13.43 -12.59 -10.48
CA ILE A 347 -12.40 -12.89 -11.47
C ILE A 347 -11.70 -11.59 -11.84
N VAL A 348 -10.38 -11.67 -11.95
CA VAL A 348 -9.54 -10.64 -12.58
C VAL A 348 -9.01 -11.17 -13.90
N THR A 349 -9.08 -10.36 -14.94
CA THR A 349 -8.47 -10.66 -16.25
C THR A 349 -7.45 -9.60 -16.63
N ALA A 350 -6.54 -9.96 -17.55
CA ALA A 350 -5.54 -9.03 -18.08
C ALA A 350 -5.29 -9.22 -19.56
N LEU A 351 -5.30 -8.09 -20.29
CA LEU A 351 -5.07 -8.03 -21.73
C LEU A 351 -4.14 -6.87 -22.11
N ASN A 352 -3.32 -7.09 -23.12
CA ASN A 352 -2.67 -6.08 -23.94
C ASN A 352 -3.36 -6.03 -25.31
N GLY A 353 -4.33 -5.13 -25.47
CA GLY A 353 -5.20 -5.14 -26.63
C GLY A 353 -6.00 -6.44 -26.73
N THR A 354 -5.63 -7.33 -27.67
CA THR A 354 -6.24 -8.66 -27.87
C THR A 354 -5.37 -9.80 -27.34
N THR A 355 -4.19 -9.53 -26.84
CA THR A 355 -3.23 -10.52 -26.36
C THR A 355 -3.32 -10.58 -24.82
N SER A 356 -3.29 -11.79 -24.27
CA SER A 356 -3.22 -11.98 -22.82
C SER A 356 -1.96 -11.34 -22.24
N ALA A 357 -2.10 -10.79 -21.06
CA ALA A 357 -1.01 -10.21 -20.29
C ALA A 357 -0.85 -10.93 -18.93
N ASP A 358 0.39 -11.15 -18.53
CA ASP A 358 0.71 -11.69 -17.21
C ASP A 358 0.75 -10.53 -16.20
N ILE A 359 -0.07 -10.60 -15.16
CA ILE A 359 -0.04 -9.67 -14.03
C ILE A 359 -0.19 -10.41 -12.70
N ASP A 360 0.27 -9.78 -11.64
CA ASP A 360 -0.18 -10.09 -10.29
C ASP A 360 -1.25 -9.09 -9.88
N ALA A 361 -2.35 -9.59 -9.35
CA ALA A 361 -3.41 -8.76 -8.83
C ALA A 361 -3.55 -8.93 -7.32
N SER A 362 -3.60 -7.82 -6.59
CA SER A 362 -4.06 -7.77 -5.21
C SER A 362 -5.48 -7.27 -5.19
N THR A 363 -6.34 -7.95 -4.44
CA THR A 363 -7.72 -7.53 -4.25
C THR A 363 -7.99 -7.18 -2.80
N SER A 364 -8.72 -6.10 -2.57
CA SER A 364 -9.16 -5.62 -1.27
C SER A 364 -10.67 -5.40 -1.26
N ALA A 365 -11.26 -5.44 -0.07
CA ALA A 365 -12.68 -5.21 0.15
C ALA A 365 -12.88 -3.90 0.92
N LEU A 366 -13.63 -2.99 0.34
CA LEU A 366 -14.01 -1.73 0.97
C LEU A 366 -15.49 -1.77 1.33
N GLN A 367 -15.80 -1.71 2.61
CA GLN A 367 -17.18 -1.60 3.07
C GLN A 367 -17.65 -0.15 3.00
N THR A 368 -18.86 0.07 2.48
CA THR A 368 -19.47 1.40 2.55
C THR A 368 -19.99 1.67 3.95
N VAL A 369 -19.34 2.57 4.67
CA VAL A 369 -19.61 2.87 6.08
C VAL A 369 -20.34 4.20 6.21
N SER A 370 -21.42 4.23 6.98
CA SER A 370 -22.13 5.46 7.35
C SER A 370 -21.45 6.10 8.55
N LEU A 371 -20.87 7.28 8.36
CA LEU A 371 -20.18 8.02 9.41
C LEU A 371 -21.16 8.89 10.22
N PRO A 372 -20.80 9.29 11.45
CA PRO A 372 -21.55 10.30 12.20
C PRO A 372 -21.70 11.59 11.38
N GLY A 373 -22.92 12.10 11.30
CA GLY A 373 -23.27 13.26 10.44
C GLY A 373 -23.85 12.89 9.08
N GLY A 374 -24.00 11.59 8.75
CA GLY A 374 -24.73 11.11 7.57
C GLY A 374 -23.90 10.98 6.29
N ALA A 375 -22.61 11.30 6.32
CA ALA A 375 -21.71 11.00 5.22
C ALA A 375 -21.43 9.50 5.13
N THR A 376 -21.20 8.99 3.91
CA THR A 376 -20.73 7.62 3.70
C THR A 376 -19.28 7.64 3.19
N ARG A 377 -18.51 6.62 3.59
CA ARG A 377 -17.13 6.45 3.18
C ARG A 377 -16.83 4.99 2.90
N PRO A 378 -16.12 4.66 1.81
CA PRO A 378 -15.53 3.33 1.66
C PRO A 378 -14.37 3.17 2.66
N VAL A 379 -14.42 2.11 3.48
CA VAL A 379 -13.40 1.77 4.48
C VAL A 379 -12.84 0.41 4.10
N THR A 380 -11.52 0.29 4.02
CA THR A 380 -10.86 -0.96 3.69
C THR A 380 -10.93 -1.90 4.89
N LEU A 381 -11.52 -3.06 4.74
CA LEU A 381 -11.54 -4.05 5.80
C LEU A 381 -10.38 -5.03 5.66
N SER A 382 -9.76 -5.36 6.78
CA SER A 382 -8.81 -6.45 6.85
C SER A 382 -9.51 -7.76 6.50
N LEU A 383 -8.85 -8.57 5.68
CA LEU A 383 -9.46 -9.79 5.18
C LEU A 383 -9.41 -10.89 6.23
N LEU A 384 -10.55 -11.50 6.47
CA LEU A 384 -10.67 -12.60 7.43
C LEU A 384 -10.06 -13.91 6.88
N GLN A 385 -9.77 -14.83 7.78
CA GLN A 385 -9.17 -16.12 7.44
C GLN A 385 -9.97 -16.87 6.34
N GLY A 386 -9.24 -17.43 5.39
CA GLY A 386 -9.79 -18.13 4.22
C GLY A 386 -9.95 -17.24 2.98
N SER A 387 -9.47 -15.99 3.04
CA SER A 387 -9.37 -15.12 1.89
C SER A 387 -8.22 -15.54 0.96
N VAL A 388 -8.44 -15.36 -0.34
CA VAL A 388 -7.42 -15.46 -1.41
C VAL A 388 -7.47 -14.15 -2.17
N SER A 389 -6.68 -13.19 -1.73
CA SER A 389 -6.72 -11.80 -2.23
C SER A 389 -5.61 -11.49 -3.23
N ASN A 390 -4.50 -12.22 -3.15
CA ASN A 390 -3.38 -12.07 -4.07
C ASN A 390 -3.41 -13.19 -5.09
N VAL A 391 -3.57 -12.86 -6.36
CA VAL A 391 -3.74 -13.84 -7.42
C VAL A 391 -2.83 -13.53 -8.60
N ALA A 392 -2.28 -14.58 -9.21
CA ALA A 392 -1.48 -14.48 -10.42
C ALA A 392 -2.36 -14.74 -11.64
N VAL A 393 -2.51 -13.75 -12.49
CA VAL A 393 -3.22 -13.85 -13.78
C VAL A 393 -2.21 -14.29 -14.82
N GLN A 394 -2.22 -15.58 -15.15
CA GLN A 394 -1.21 -16.24 -15.99
C GLN A 394 -1.84 -17.21 -17.00
N SER A 395 -1.08 -17.56 -18.04
CA SER A 395 -1.51 -18.44 -19.13
C SER A 395 -1.97 -19.84 -18.71
N ALA A 396 -1.56 -20.32 -17.53
CA ALA A 396 -1.89 -21.66 -17.07
C ALA A 396 -3.29 -21.76 -16.42
N ALA A 397 -3.94 -20.65 -16.10
CA ALA A 397 -5.25 -20.65 -15.47
C ALA A 397 -6.35 -20.48 -16.53
N PRO A 398 -7.18 -21.50 -16.78
CA PRO A 398 -8.26 -21.36 -17.74
C PRO A 398 -9.30 -20.38 -17.22
N CYS A 399 -9.66 -19.41 -18.06
CA CYS A 399 -10.79 -18.53 -17.77
C CYS A 399 -12.12 -19.32 -17.84
N PRO A 400 -13.13 -18.96 -17.02
CA PRO A 400 -14.47 -19.47 -17.17
C PRO A 400 -14.98 -19.25 -18.60
N ALA A 401 -15.71 -20.20 -19.13
CA ALA A 401 -16.19 -20.19 -20.51
C ALA A 401 -17.15 -19.03 -20.84
N THR A 402 -17.72 -18.37 -19.82
CA THR A 402 -18.70 -17.29 -19.96
C THR A 402 -18.21 -16.01 -19.27
N GLY A 403 -18.25 -14.88 -19.98
CA GLY A 403 -18.05 -13.56 -19.44
C GLY A 403 -16.62 -13.01 -19.51
N SER A 404 -15.62 -13.83 -19.78
CA SER A 404 -14.23 -13.36 -19.91
C SER A 404 -13.94 -12.85 -21.34
N PRO A 405 -13.14 -11.79 -21.51
CA PRO A 405 -12.70 -11.36 -22.82
C PRO A 405 -11.97 -12.50 -23.57
N THR A 406 -12.20 -12.62 -24.88
CA THR A 406 -11.56 -13.69 -25.68
C THR A 406 -10.03 -13.57 -25.60
N GLY A 407 -9.39 -14.67 -25.20
CA GLY A 407 -7.93 -14.74 -25.08
C GLY A 407 -7.33 -14.15 -23.82
N ALA A 408 -8.15 -13.67 -22.88
CA ALA A 408 -7.65 -13.13 -21.62
C ALA A 408 -7.10 -14.24 -20.71
N PHE A 409 -6.04 -13.92 -19.98
CA PHE A 409 -5.67 -14.68 -18.78
C PHE A 409 -6.53 -14.23 -17.62
N CYS A 410 -6.82 -15.14 -16.69
CA CYS A 410 -7.64 -14.82 -15.54
C CYS A 410 -7.20 -15.56 -14.27
N ALA A 411 -7.57 -14.98 -13.15
CA ALA A 411 -7.45 -15.62 -11.84
C ALA A 411 -8.68 -15.32 -10.99
N GLN A 412 -9.04 -16.26 -10.13
CA GLN A 412 -10.15 -16.13 -9.22
C GLN A 412 -9.66 -15.71 -7.83
N TYR A 413 -10.32 -14.72 -7.24
CA TYR A 413 -10.12 -14.32 -5.85
C TYR A 413 -11.31 -14.70 -4.97
N THR A 414 -11.08 -14.77 -3.66
CA THR A 414 -12.11 -14.95 -2.64
C THR A 414 -11.76 -14.04 -1.46
N LEU A 415 -12.67 -13.15 -1.08
CA LEU A 415 -12.52 -12.28 0.07
C LEU A 415 -13.55 -12.70 1.13
N VAL A 416 -13.08 -12.99 2.32
CA VAL A 416 -13.91 -13.29 3.49
C VAL A 416 -13.99 -12.02 4.31
N VAL A 417 -15.21 -11.53 4.53
CA VAL A 417 -15.44 -10.19 5.10
C VAL A 417 -16.59 -10.20 6.09
N PRO A 418 -16.68 -9.26 7.04
CA PRO A 418 -17.86 -9.07 7.89
C PRO A 418 -19.13 -8.92 7.06
N ALA A 419 -20.22 -9.52 7.52
CA ALA A 419 -21.51 -9.52 6.81
C ALA A 419 -22.56 -8.62 7.47
N SER A 420 -22.14 -7.73 8.34
CA SER A 420 -23.00 -6.77 9.05
C SER A 420 -22.41 -5.35 8.95
N ASN A 421 -23.27 -4.35 9.08
CA ASN A 421 -22.82 -2.96 9.12
C ASN A 421 -21.98 -2.72 10.37
N PRO A 422 -20.91 -1.88 10.28
CA PRO A 422 -19.98 -1.70 11.37
C PRO A 422 -20.58 -0.88 12.51
N ASN A 423 -20.02 -1.08 13.70
CA ASN A 423 -20.21 -0.19 14.84
C ASN A 423 -19.27 1.02 14.66
N VAL A 424 -19.83 2.22 14.51
CA VAL A 424 -19.03 3.42 14.20
C VAL A 424 -18.93 4.34 15.41
N GLY A 425 -17.72 4.70 15.77
CA GLY A 425 -17.40 5.64 16.85
C GLY A 425 -16.61 6.85 16.37
N THR A 426 -16.76 7.96 17.06
CA THR A 426 -15.90 9.13 16.89
C THR A 426 -15.07 9.33 18.15
N PHE A 427 -13.75 9.42 17.98
CA PHE A 427 -12.85 9.78 19.06
C PHE A 427 -12.80 11.30 19.22
N SER A 428 -13.11 11.79 20.43
CA SER A 428 -13.05 13.21 20.77
C SER A 428 -12.82 13.39 22.25
N ALA A 429 -11.97 14.33 22.62
CA ALA A 429 -11.64 14.67 24.01
C ALA A 429 -11.30 13.44 24.90
N GLY A 430 -10.56 12.47 24.34
CA GLY A 430 -10.11 11.27 25.05
C GLY A 430 -11.20 10.20 25.25
N LYS A 431 -12.30 10.28 24.50
CA LYS A 431 -13.42 9.31 24.59
C LYS A 431 -13.93 8.95 23.19
N ILE A 432 -14.46 7.73 23.09
CA ILE A 432 -15.18 7.29 21.89
C ILE A 432 -16.68 7.41 22.15
N THR A 433 -17.38 8.05 21.22
CA THR A 433 -18.85 8.07 21.19
C THR A 433 -19.32 7.23 20.02
N TYR A 434 -19.99 6.13 20.32
CA TYR A 434 -20.52 5.22 19.30
C TYR A 434 -21.91 5.63 18.85
N THR A 435 -22.19 5.39 17.56
CA THR A 435 -23.54 5.46 16.96
C THR A 435 -24.04 4.03 16.72
N SER A 436 -25.35 3.83 16.75
CA SER A 436 -25.92 2.53 16.38
C SER A 436 -25.53 2.16 14.96
N PRO A 437 -25.19 0.88 14.68
CA PRO A 437 -24.92 0.41 13.34
C PRO A 437 -26.05 0.79 12.38
N ALA A 438 -25.71 1.15 11.16
CA ALA A 438 -26.68 1.46 10.13
C ALA A 438 -27.57 0.23 9.86
N SER A 439 -28.85 0.47 9.62
CA SER A 439 -29.77 -0.57 9.14
C SER A 439 -29.69 -0.66 7.61
N GLY A 440 -29.89 -1.85 7.05
CA GLY A 440 -29.95 -2.06 5.60
C GLY A 440 -28.88 -2.98 5.08
N ASP A 441 -28.70 -2.93 3.77
CA ASP A 441 -27.78 -3.82 3.05
C ASP A 441 -26.32 -3.52 3.39
N VAL A 442 -25.53 -4.57 3.52
CA VAL A 442 -24.08 -4.49 3.73
C VAL A 442 -23.41 -4.46 2.35
N LEU A 443 -22.98 -3.28 1.94
CA LEU A 443 -22.47 -3.02 0.60
C LEU A 443 -20.96 -2.94 0.58
N TYR A 444 -20.38 -3.53 -0.47
CA TYR A 444 -18.94 -3.57 -0.69
C TYR A 444 -18.54 -3.06 -2.06
N THR A 445 -17.33 -2.58 -2.12
CA THR A 445 -16.58 -2.37 -3.35
C THR A 445 -15.36 -3.28 -3.30
N VAL A 446 -15.10 -4.03 -4.35
CA VAL A 446 -13.83 -4.73 -4.53
C VAL A 446 -12.92 -3.85 -5.36
N GLU A 447 -11.70 -3.68 -4.90
CA GLU A 447 -10.62 -3.05 -5.64
C GLU A 447 -9.57 -4.09 -5.99
N ALA A 448 -9.05 -4.02 -7.21
CA ALA A 448 -7.95 -4.84 -7.67
C ALA A 448 -6.81 -3.94 -8.16
N ASP A 449 -5.61 -4.18 -7.66
CA ASP A 449 -4.39 -3.51 -8.07
C ASP A 449 -3.51 -4.46 -8.87
N ALA A 450 -3.22 -4.08 -10.12
CA ALA A 450 -2.34 -4.84 -10.99
C ALA A 450 -0.89 -4.44 -10.79
N THR A 451 -0.01 -5.43 -10.65
CA THR A 451 1.43 -5.24 -10.57
C THR A 451 2.14 -6.20 -11.51
N ARG A 452 3.41 -5.89 -11.80
CA ARG A 452 4.23 -6.74 -12.68
C ARG A 452 4.53 -8.08 -12.04
N PRO A 453 4.35 -9.21 -12.76
CA PRO A 453 4.78 -10.50 -12.29
C PRO A 453 6.30 -10.68 -12.37
N MET A 454 6.78 -11.75 -11.75
CA MET A 454 8.20 -12.06 -11.61
C MET A 454 8.88 -12.52 -12.89
N SER A 455 8.17 -13.12 -13.83
CA SER A 455 8.73 -13.74 -15.05
C SER A 455 7.99 -13.30 -16.29
N GLY A 456 8.74 -13.03 -17.35
CA GLY A 456 8.19 -12.67 -18.67
C GLY A 456 8.32 -11.20 -19.00
N SER A 457 7.76 -10.80 -20.10
CA SER A 457 7.57 -9.39 -20.48
C SER A 457 6.54 -8.80 -19.53
N ALA A 458 7.03 -8.21 -18.46
CA ALA A 458 6.24 -7.70 -17.36
C ALA A 458 5.32 -6.57 -17.84
N ALA A 459 4.05 -6.84 -17.96
CA ALA A 459 3.07 -5.85 -18.32
C ALA A 459 2.81 -4.85 -17.18
N ILE A 460 2.72 -3.58 -17.51
CA ILE A 460 2.16 -2.55 -16.65
C ILE A 460 0.76 -2.24 -17.16
N CYS A 461 -0.22 -2.36 -16.28
CA CYS A 461 -1.58 -1.99 -16.64
C CYS A 461 -1.83 -0.49 -16.44
N SER A 462 -2.57 0.10 -17.34
CA SER A 462 -3.04 1.48 -17.22
C SER A 462 -4.54 1.54 -17.51
N PRO A 463 -5.38 1.81 -16.50
CA PRO A 463 -5.03 2.06 -15.10
C PRO A 463 -4.50 0.81 -14.38
N SER A 464 -3.68 1.01 -13.33
CA SER A 464 -3.14 -0.07 -12.50
C SER A 464 -4.08 -0.49 -11.37
N SER A 465 -5.13 0.27 -11.10
CA SER A 465 -6.17 -0.03 -10.12
C SER A 465 -7.54 0.09 -10.75
N LEU A 466 -8.39 -0.89 -10.49
CA LEU A 466 -9.78 -0.94 -10.94
C LEU A 466 -10.69 -1.40 -9.80
N THR A 467 -11.94 -0.94 -9.82
CA THR A 467 -12.93 -1.27 -8.80
C THR A 467 -14.22 -1.82 -9.40
N THR A 468 -14.92 -2.66 -8.62
CA THR A 468 -16.30 -3.03 -8.90
C THR A 468 -17.12 -3.02 -7.60
N ASN A 469 -18.29 -2.40 -7.65
CA ASN A 469 -19.29 -2.40 -6.58
C ASN A 469 -20.59 -3.10 -7.01
N LEU A 470 -20.51 -3.88 -8.08
CA LEU A 470 -21.64 -4.61 -8.66
C LEU A 470 -21.42 -6.12 -8.58
N ASP A 471 -22.52 -6.84 -8.48
CA ASP A 471 -22.55 -8.30 -8.68
C ASP A 471 -22.59 -8.64 -10.19
N THR A 472 -22.62 -9.94 -10.49
CA THR A 472 -22.72 -10.44 -11.89
C THR A 472 -24.02 -10.08 -12.59
N ASN A 473 -25.05 -9.66 -11.86
CA ASN A 473 -26.34 -9.22 -12.41
C ASN A 473 -26.40 -7.70 -12.58
N GLY A 474 -25.31 -6.98 -12.25
CA GLY A 474 -25.26 -5.52 -12.29
C GLY A 474 -25.98 -4.83 -11.12
N MET A 475 -26.29 -5.57 -10.05
CA MET A 475 -26.85 -5.02 -8.82
C MET A 475 -25.74 -4.64 -7.85
N PRO A 476 -25.99 -3.74 -6.87
CA PRO A 476 -25.03 -3.43 -5.83
C PRO A 476 -24.47 -4.69 -5.15
N LEU A 477 -23.15 -4.72 -4.97
CA LEU A 477 -22.46 -5.86 -4.38
C LEU A 477 -22.80 -5.97 -2.89
N LYS A 478 -23.79 -6.79 -2.59
CA LYS A 478 -24.29 -7.02 -1.24
C LYS A 478 -23.71 -8.29 -0.66
N VAL A 479 -23.21 -8.20 0.57
CA VAL A 479 -22.73 -9.35 1.33
C VAL A 479 -23.78 -9.79 2.36
N THR A 480 -23.95 -11.11 2.49
CA THR A 480 -24.87 -11.73 3.45
C THR A 480 -24.12 -12.80 4.25
N ALA A 481 -24.38 -12.88 5.55
CA ALA A 481 -23.74 -13.82 6.46
C ALA A 481 -23.84 -15.26 5.96
N GLY A 482 -22.71 -15.97 5.98
CA GLY A 482 -22.61 -17.38 5.57
C GLY A 482 -22.77 -17.65 4.07
N LEU A 483 -23.04 -16.61 3.25
CA LEU A 483 -23.25 -16.77 1.81
C LEU A 483 -22.06 -16.24 1.00
N THR A 484 -21.98 -16.72 -0.25
CA THR A 484 -21.03 -16.23 -1.25
C THR A 484 -21.78 -15.37 -2.27
N THR A 485 -21.29 -14.14 -2.46
CA THR A 485 -21.75 -13.24 -3.53
C THR A 485 -20.66 -13.16 -4.60
N THR A 486 -21.05 -13.26 -5.87
CA THR A 486 -20.11 -13.16 -6.99
C THR A 486 -20.07 -11.73 -7.49
N ALA A 487 -18.92 -11.08 -7.38
CA ALA A 487 -18.68 -9.74 -7.90
C ALA A 487 -18.57 -9.76 -9.43
N LYS A 488 -18.94 -8.64 -10.05
CA LYS A 488 -18.67 -8.40 -11.46
C LYS A 488 -17.17 -8.48 -11.71
N GLN A 489 -16.80 -9.10 -12.83
CA GLN A 489 -15.41 -9.29 -13.26
C GLN A 489 -14.67 -7.95 -13.39
N ILE A 490 -13.39 -7.95 -13.03
CA ILE A 490 -12.48 -6.81 -13.17
C ILE A 490 -11.54 -7.09 -14.32
N ASP A 491 -11.58 -6.24 -15.36
CA ASP A 491 -10.85 -6.44 -16.61
C ASP A 491 -9.78 -5.37 -16.80
N PHE A 492 -8.52 -5.75 -16.65
CA PHE A 492 -7.39 -4.90 -17.01
C PHE A 492 -7.12 -5.04 -18.51
N ALA A 493 -7.56 -4.07 -19.30
CA ALA A 493 -7.47 -4.10 -20.77
C ALA A 493 -6.23 -3.40 -21.34
N GLY A 494 -5.56 -2.59 -20.56
CA GLY A 494 -4.42 -1.75 -20.97
C GLY A 494 -3.09 -2.20 -20.35
N CYS A 495 -2.75 -3.50 -20.42
CA CYS A 495 -1.53 -4.04 -19.84
C CYS A 495 -0.44 -4.21 -20.92
N SER A 496 0.64 -3.43 -20.87
CA SER A 496 1.72 -3.43 -21.88
C SER A 496 3.12 -3.44 -21.27
#